data_cfd479077d5ce1660794b0c0f27f12d9
#
_entry.id   cfd479077d5ce1660794b0c0f27f12d9
#
_cell.length_a   1.000
_cell.length_b   1.000
_cell.length_c   1.000
_cell.angle_alpha   90.00
_cell.angle_beta   90.00
_cell.angle_gamma   90.00
#
_symmetry.space_group_name_H-M   'P 1'
#
loop_
_entity.id
_entity.type
_entity.pdbx_description
1 polymer ?
#
loop_
_entity_poly.entity_id
_entity_poly.type
_entity_poly.pdbx_seq_one_letter_code
_entity_poly.pdbx_strand_id
1 'polypeptide(L)'
;KEMKVLEKLKQLDDRFADFRIDLRNGAVLEKGRVYVIPLLEVINLRSDVAAFANPKSSTGRLDILTRLIADEATSFDQVSEGYKGELYIEVAPRSFSVVVKTGTRLNQLRFRRTRGEGAKAITASEWKKLLDDGQIANSSDHEKNARSIQTGLLPFTVDLKGSGSEG
;
A
#
# COMPACT_ATOMS: atom_id res chain seq x y z
N LYS A 1 -15.13 14.85 10.45
CA LYS A 1 -13.91 14.54 11.22
C LYS A 1 -13.56 13.10 10.92
N GLU A 2 -12.44 12.87 10.27
CA GLU A 2 -11.99 11.51 9.95
C GLU A 2 -11.66 10.80 11.26
N MET A 3 -12.12 9.57 11.39
CA MET A 3 -12.02 8.80 12.62
C MET A 3 -10.73 7.97 12.60
N LYS A 4 -10.01 7.95 13.70
CA LYS A 4 -8.80 7.12 13.84
C LYS A 4 -9.12 5.64 13.74
N VAL A 5 -8.18 4.85 13.26
CA VAL A 5 -8.34 3.40 13.04
C VAL A 5 -8.81 2.70 14.32
N LEU A 6 -8.17 2.97 15.46
CA LEU A 6 -8.58 2.38 16.75
C LEU A 6 -9.99 2.76 17.18
N GLU A 7 -10.44 3.99 16.90
CA GLU A 7 -11.81 4.41 17.22
C GLU A 7 -12.82 3.66 16.35
N LYS A 8 -12.51 3.48 15.06
CA LYS A 8 -13.34 2.66 14.17
C LYS A 8 -13.41 1.20 14.61
N LEU A 9 -12.27 0.62 14.97
CA LEU A 9 -12.22 -0.77 15.46
C LEU A 9 -13.00 -0.93 16.75
N LYS A 10 -12.92 0.01 17.70
CA LYS A 10 -13.72 0.01 18.94
C LYS A 10 -15.21 0.10 18.67
N GLN A 11 -15.66 0.89 17.69
CA GLN A 11 -17.07 0.98 17.32
C GLN A 11 -17.61 -0.29 16.64
N LEU A 12 -16.72 -1.05 15.99
CA LEU A 12 -17.06 -2.35 15.42
C LEU A 12 -17.06 -3.46 16.49
N ASP A 13 -16.50 -3.19 17.67
CA ASP A 13 -16.13 -4.15 18.70
C ASP A 13 -17.33 -4.84 19.36
N ASP A 14 -18.50 -4.22 19.46
CA ASP A 14 -19.70 -4.85 20.06
C ASP A 14 -20.16 -6.11 19.28
N ARG A 15 -19.70 -6.28 18.04
CA ARG A 15 -19.95 -7.48 17.22
C ARG A 15 -18.71 -8.33 16.96
N PHE A 16 -17.49 -7.81 17.24
CA PHE A 16 -16.20 -8.43 16.87
C PHE A 16 -15.22 -8.46 18.05
N ALA A 17 -15.64 -8.10 19.26
CA ALA A 17 -14.80 -8.00 20.47
C ALA A 17 -14.09 -9.29 20.86
N ASP A 18 -14.63 -10.44 20.49
CA ASP A 18 -14.11 -11.76 20.85
C ASP A 18 -12.88 -12.20 20.03
N PHE A 19 -12.42 -11.36 19.08
CA PHE A 19 -11.36 -11.73 18.14
C PHE A 19 -10.02 -11.03 18.42
N ARG A 20 -9.70 -10.73 19.66
CA ARG A 20 -8.35 -10.28 20.02
C ARG A 20 -7.40 -11.46 20.09
N ILE A 21 -6.30 -11.37 19.34
CA ILE A 21 -5.28 -12.40 19.29
C ILE A 21 -4.01 -11.89 19.97
N ASP A 22 -3.47 -12.65 20.90
CA ASP A 22 -2.20 -12.35 21.55
C ASP A 22 -1.04 -12.88 20.69
N LEU A 23 -0.24 -11.95 20.16
CA LEU A 23 0.92 -12.27 19.33
C LEU A 23 2.23 -12.42 20.10
N ARG A 24 2.27 -12.24 21.41
CA ARG A 24 3.52 -12.26 22.20
C ARG A 24 4.29 -13.57 22.04
N ASN A 25 3.59 -14.68 22.13
CA ASN A 25 4.17 -16.02 21.99
C ASN A 25 3.98 -16.63 20.61
N GLY A 26 3.41 -15.87 19.67
CA GLY A 26 3.04 -16.33 18.35
C GLY A 26 1.60 -16.85 18.31
N ALA A 27 0.90 -16.50 17.25
CA ALA A 27 -0.46 -16.98 16.98
C ALA A 27 -0.62 -17.33 15.50
N VAL A 28 -1.54 -18.23 15.24
CA VAL A 28 -1.91 -18.64 13.89
C VAL A 28 -2.85 -17.59 13.30
N LEU A 29 -2.47 -17.00 12.19
CA LEU A 29 -3.36 -16.24 11.33
C LEU A 29 -3.91 -17.19 10.27
N GLU A 30 -5.22 -17.45 10.34
CA GLU A 30 -5.89 -18.43 9.49
C GLU A 30 -6.02 -17.94 8.05
N LYS A 31 -5.86 -18.86 7.11
CA LYS A 31 -6.13 -18.64 5.69
C LYS A 31 -7.53 -18.06 5.48
N GLY A 32 -7.63 -17.03 4.63
CA GLY A 32 -8.89 -16.42 4.21
C GLY A 32 -9.49 -15.44 5.22
N ARG A 33 -8.85 -15.24 6.37
CA ARG A 33 -9.25 -14.20 7.34
C ARG A 33 -8.42 -12.93 7.14
N VAL A 34 -8.97 -11.82 7.60
CA VAL A 34 -8.32 -10.51 7.59
C VAL A 34 -8.07 -10.07 9.02
N TYR A 35 -6.84 -9.66 9.29
CA TYR A 35 -6.40 -9.20 10.61
C TYR A 35 -5.91 -7.76 10.50
N VAL A 36 -6.27 -6.91 11.46
CA VAL A 36 -5.71 -5.57 11.61
C VAL A 36 -4.82 -5.57 12.85
N ILE A 37 -3.54 -5.31 12.66
CA ILE A 37 -2.51 -5.42 13.70
C ILE A 37 -1.86 -4.06 13.88
N PRO A 38 -1.84 -3.48 15.09
CA PRO A 38 -1.04 -2.30 15.37
C PRO A 38 0.45 -2.62 15.19
N LEU A 39 1.19 -1.72 14.55
CA LEU A 39 2.64 -1.85 14.43
C LEU A 39 3.33 -1.35 15.71
N LEU A 40 4.55 -1.80 15.93
CA LEU A 40 5.38 -1.32 17.03
C LEU A 40 5.96 0.07 16.74
N GLU A 41 6.06 0.41 15.45
CA GLU A 41 6.62 1.65 14.97
C GLU A 41 5.61 2.79 15.08
N VAL A 42 6.07 3.91 15.64
CA VAL A 42 5.38 5.20 15.63
C VAL A 42 6.18 6.16 14.77
N ILE A 43 5.52 6.90 13.90
CA ILE A 43 6.19 7.81 12.97
C ILE A 43 5.93 9.28 13.37
N ASN A 44 6.96 10.10 13.17
CA ASN A 44 6.90 11.55 13.25
C ASN A 44 7.66 12.12 12.05
N LEU A 45 6.95 12.31 10.94
CA LEU A 45 7.53 12.82 9.70
C LEU A 45 7.61 14.33 9.70
N ARG A 46 8.63 14.85 9.02
CA ARG A 46 8.72 16.26 8.66
C ARG A 46 7.67 16.59 7.59
N SER A 47 7.30 17.85 7.48
CA SER A 47 6.31 18.37 6.53
C SER A 47 6.70 18.23 5.05
N ASP A 48 7.95 17.85 4.76
CA ASP A 48 8.50 17.62 3.43
C ASP A 48 8.80 16.15 3.15
N VAL A 49 8.34 15.24 4.02
CA VAL A 49 8.57 13.80 3.91
C VAL A 49 7.25 13.05 3.97
N ALA A 50 7.03 12.21 2.97
CA ALA A 50 6.00 11.20 2.91
C ALA A 50 6.63 9.80 2.91
N ALA A 51 5.81 8.76 3.06
CA ALA A 51 6.30 7.40 2.96
C ALA A 51 5.32 6.49 2.21
N PHE A 52 5.87 5.42 1.63
CA PHE A 52 5.13 4.38 0.92
C PHE A 52 5.53 3.02 1.45
N ALA A 53 4.55 2.19 1.72
CA ALA A 53 4.75 0.82 2.18
C ALA A 53 4.61 -0.18 1.03
N ASN A 54 5.28 -1.30 1.19
CA ASN A 54 5.08 -2.48 0.36
C ASN A 54 5.30 -3.74 1.21
N PRO A 55 4.67 -4.86 0.88
CA PRO A 55 5.05 -6.15 1.44
C PRO A 55 6.54 -6.42 1.21
N LYS A 56 7.19 -7.08 2.15
CA LYS A 56 8.50 -7.66 1.88
C LYS A 56 8.38 -8.76 0.83
N SER A 57 9.41 -8.95 0.02
CA SER A 57 9.42 -10.01 -1.00
C SER A 57 9.16 -11.40 -0.40
N SER A 58 9.68 -11.68 0.80
CA SER A 58 9.41 -12.93 1.51
C SER A 58 7.94 -13.08 1.90
N THR A 59 7.27 -12.00 2.30
CA THR A 59 5.84 -11.98 2.63
C THR A 59 5.00 -12.26 1.39
N GLY A 60 5.29 -11.58 0.28
CA GLY A 60 4.60 -11.80 -0.99
C GLY A 60 4.79 -13.21 -1.55
N ARG A 61 5.99 -13.79 -1.43
CA ARG A 61 6.26 -15.19 -1.86
C ARG A 61 5.50 -16.24 -1.07
N LEU A 62 5.10 -15.93 0.16
CA LEU A 62 4.25 -16.77 0.98
C LEU A 62 2.75 -16.52 0.75
N ASP A 63 2.40 -15.74 -0.27
CA ASP A 63 1.02 -15.36 -0.59
C ASP A 63 0.26 -14.77 0.61
N ILE A 64 0.95 -13.91 1.35
CA ILE A 64 0.38 -13.13 2.45
C ILE A 64 0.14 -11.72 1.93
N LEU A 65 -1.13 -11.35 1.74
CA LEU A 65 -1.49 -9.96 1.41
C LEU A 65 -1.28 -9.11 2.66
N THR A 66 -0.55 -8.01 2.51
CA THR A 66 -0.40 -7.01 3.56
C THR A 66 -0.59 -5.62 3.01
N ARG A 67 -1.28 -4.74 3.76
CA ARG A 67 -1.50 -3.34 3.43
C ARG A 67 -1.29 -2.47 4.66
N LEU A 68 -0.50 -1.41 4.51
CA LEU A 68 -0.31 -0.45 5.60
C LEU A 68 -1.54 0.45 5.72
N ILE A 69 -1.93 0.75 6.95
CA ILE A 69 -2.97 1.71 7.29
C ILE A 69 -2.37 2.77 8.20
N ALA A 70 -2.53 4.03 7.83
CA ALA A 70 -2.24 5.18 8.68
C ALA A 70 -3.56 5.86 9.08
N ASP A 71 -3.61 6.52 10.22
CA ASP A 71 -4.77 7.31 10.62
C ASP A 71 -5.02 8.41 9.57
N GLU A 72 -6.28 8.70 9.31
CA GLU A 72 -6.73 9.74 8.38
C GLU A 72 -6.24 9.56 6.92
N ALA A 73 -5.64 8.42 6.58
CA ALA A 73 -5.25 8.12 5.21
C ALA A 73 -6.47 7.72 4.36
N THR A 74 -6.50 8.21 3.13
CA THR A 74 -7.54 7.88 2.14
C THR A 74 -7.20 6.65 1.29
N SER A 75 -5.97 6.13 1.40
CA SER A 75 -5.48 4.98 0.66
C SER A 75 -4.53 4.14 1.49
N PHE A 76 -4.51 2.84 1.19
CA PHE A 76 -3.53 1.93 1.78
C PHE A 76 -2.11 2.23 1.29
N ASP A 77 -1.13 1.77 2.07
CA ASP A 77 0.29 1.80 1.74
C ASP A 77 0.88 3.21 1.55
N GLN A 78 0.17 4.25 1.99
CA GLN A 78 0.63 5.63 1.92
C GLN A 78 0.60 6.28 3.29
N VAL A 79 1.65 7.06 3.57
CA VAL A 79 1.76 7.92 4.74
C VAL A 79 1.99 9.33 4.27
N SER A 80 1.08 10.23 4.61
CA SER A 80 1.09 11.63 4.17
C SER A 80 2.29 12.40 4.73
N GLU A 81 2.61 13.50 4.07
CA GLU A 81 3.61 14.46 4.55
C GLU A 81 3.29 14.93 5.97
N GLY A 82 4.32 15.00 6.80
CA GLY A 82 4.17 15.50 8.17
C GLY A 82 3.34 14.61 9.10
N TYR A 83 3.01 13.40 8.68
CA TYR A 83 2.25 12.46 9.50
C TYR A 83 2.93 12.20 10.84
N LYS A 84 2.14 12.20 11.90
CA LYS A 84 2.57 11.89 13.27
C LYS A 84 1.55 10.97 13.91
N GLY A 85 1.96 9.75 14.18
CA GLY A 85 1.03 8.78 14.76
C GLY A 85 1.46 7.34 14.65
N GLU A 86 0.57 6.49 15.11
CA GLU A 86 0.68 5.04 15.05
C GLU A 86 0.40 4.54 13.63
N LEU A 87 0.88 3.36 13.33
CA LEU A 87 0.64 2.67 12.09
C LEU A 87 0.00 1.31 12.36
N TYR A 88 -0.77 0.84 11.41
CA TYR A 88 -1.43 -0.46 11.46
C TYR A 88 -1.14 -1.21 10.18
N ILE A 89 -1.23 -2.53 10.23
CA ILE A 89 -1.11 -3.37 9.06
C ILE A 89 -2.33 -4.29 8.96
N GLU A 90 -2.94 -4.31 7.79
CA GLU A 90 -3.87 -5.36 7.42
C GLU A 90 -3.06 -6.57 6.94
N VAL A 91 -3.39 -7.76 7.43
CA VAL A 91 -2.74 -9.02 7.04
C VAL A 91 -3.80 -10.04 6.66
N ALA A 92 -3.67 -10.62 5.48
CA ALA A 92 -4.58 -11.66 4.99
C ALA A 92 -3.79 -12.81 4.34
N PRO A 93 -3.59 -13.93 5.03
CA PRO A 93 -3.02 -15.14 4.43
C PRO A 93 -3.96 -15.72 3.37
N ARG A 94 -3.47 -15.97 2.15
CA ARG A 94 -4.31 -16.38 1.03
C ARG A 94 -4.24 -17.89 0.75
N SER A 95 -3.05 -18.47 0.78
CA SER A 95 -2.84 -19.88 0.41
C SER A 95 -2.85 -20.85 1.60
N PHE A 96 -2.27 -20.45 2.73
CA PHE A 96 -2.20 -21.29 3.95
C PHE A 96 -2.14 -20.41 5.20
N SER A 97 -2.48 -20.99 6.35
CA SER A 97 -2.39 -20.31 7.63
C SER A 97 -0.93 -20.13 8.05
N VAL A 98 -0.61 -19.00 8.67
CA VAL A 98 0.77 -18.65 9.04
C VAL A 98 0.87 -18.33 10.53
N VAL A 99 2.04 -18.59 11.12
CA VAL A 99 2.34 -18.18 12.48
C VAL A 99 3.03 -16.83 12.45
N VAL A 100 2.47 -15.87 13.18
CA VAL A 100 3.05 -14.53 13.34
C VAL A 100 3.22 -14.24 14.82
N LYS A 101 4.31 -13.61 15.19
CA LYS A 101 4.58 -13.16 16.55
C LYS A 101 4.98 -11.68 16.59
N THR A 102 4.87 -11.07 17.75
CA THR A 102 5.37 -9.71 17.98
C THR A 102 6.82 -9.57 17.48
N GLY A 103 7.09 -8.50 16.71
CA GLY A 103 8.38 -8.27 16.07
C GLY A 103 8.58 -8.94 14.69
N THR A 104 7.61 -9.73 14.20
CA THR A 104 7.65 -10.25 12.83
C THR A 104 7.55 -9.09 11.82
N ARG A 105 8.46 -9.05 10.85
CA ARG A 105 8.55 -7.99 9.84
C ARG A 105 7.89 -8.44 8.55
N LEU A 106 6.69 -7.92 8.27
CA LEU A 106 5.89 -8.29 7.10
C LEU A 106 5.99 -7.26 5.97
N ASN A 107 6.10 -5.97 6.33
CA ASN A 107 6.18 -4.86 5.38
C ASN A 107 7.52 -4.14 5.45
N GLN A 108 7.75 -3.29 4.47
CA GLN A 108 8.85 -2.34 4.41
C GLN A 108 8.29 -0.95 4.08
N LEU A 109 8.92 0.09 4.59
CA LEU A 109 8.53 1.47 4.37
C LEU A 109 9.67 2.22 3.67
N ARG A 110 9.33 2.99 2.63
CA ARG A 110 10.25 3.88 1.92
C ARG A 110 9.84 5.31 2.13
N PHE A 111 10.78 6.13 2.58
CA PHE A 111 10.58 7.56 2.74
C PHE A 111 10.90 8.29 1.43
N ARG A 112 10.11 9.31 1.13
CA ARG A 112 10.28 10.17 -0.04
C ARG A 112 10.22 11.63 0.39
N ARG A 113 11.18 12.43 -0.06
CA ARG A 113 11.04 13.89 0.02
C ARG A 113 10.03 14.35 -1.02
N THR A 114 9.15 15.26 -0.64
CA THR A 114 8.08 15.79 -1.46
C THR A 114 8.36 17.20 -1.95
N ARG A 115 9.36 17.88 -1.34
CA ARG A 115 9.80 19.23 -1.68
C ARG A 115 11.33 19.30 -1.73
N GLY A 116 11.86 20.23 -2.54
CA GLY A 116 13.28 20.52 -2.67
C GLY A 116 13.94 19.91 -3.93
N GLU A 117 15.24 20.11 -4.08
CA GLU A 117 16.01 19.53 -5.19
C GLU A 117 15.92 18.00 -5.19
N GLY A 118 15.54 17.42 -6.33
CA GLY A 118 15.33 15.98 -6.50
C GLY A 118 13.90 15.49 -6.24
N ALA A 119 12.99 16.32 -5.71
CA ALA A 119 11.57 15.99 -5.51
C ALA A 119 10.73 16.54 -6.67
N LYS A 120 11.12 16.31 -7.92
CA LYS A 120 10.29 16.72 -9.05
C LYS A 120 9.28 15.64 -9.37
N ALA A 121 7.99 15.94 -9.18
CA ALA A 121 6.95 15.24 -9.90
C ALA A 121 7.12 15.55 -11.38
N ILE A 122 6.97 14.58 -12.25
CA ILE A 122 6.95 14.76 -13.69
C ILE A 122 5.77 15.68 -14.02
N THR A 123 6.05 16.78 -14.72
CA THR A 123 5.02 17.72 -15.16
C THR A 123 4.15 17.11 -16.25
N ALA A 124 2.95 17.66 -16.46
CA ALA A 124 2.06 17.20 -17.53
C ALA A 124 2.71 17.28 -18.92
N SER A 125 3.56 18.29 -19.17
CA SER A 125 4.30 18.44 -20.42
C SER A 125 5.40 17.38 -20.59
N GLU A 126 6.14 17.06 -19.54
CA GLU A 126 7.13 15.97 -19.53
C GLU A 126 6.45 14.61 -19.71
N TRP A 127 5.31 14.39 -19.03
CA TRP A 127 4.49 13.18 -19.16
C TRP A 127 4.03 12.98 -20.61
N LYS A 128 3.50 14.07 -21.23
CA LYS A 128 3.08 14.04 -22.62
C LYS A 128 4.25 13.70 -23.55
N LYS A 129 5.39 14.32 -23.36
CA LYS A 129 6.59 14.03 -24.15
C LYS A 129 7.02 12.57 -24.06
N LEU A 130 7.05 12.00 -22.85
CA LEU A 130 7.40 10.58 -22.64
C LEU A 130 6.42 9.62 -23.32
N LEU A 131 5.13 9.98 -23.39
CA LEU A 131 4.12 9.22 -24.12
C LEU A 131 4.28 9.35 -25.64
N ASP A 132 4.46 10.58 -26.13
CA ASP A 132 4.63 10.87 -27.56
C ASP A 132 5.92 10.22 -28.13
N ASP A 133 6.99 10.18 -27.32
CA ASP A 133 8.27 9.54 -27.66
C ASP A 133 8.23 8.00 -27.51
N GLY A 134 7.09 7.42 -27.07
CA GLY A 134 6.93 5.98 -26.87
C GLY A 134 7.79 5.39 -25.75
N GLN A 135 8.34 6.23 -24.85
CA GLN A 135 9.29 5.80 -23.82
C GLN A 135 8.62 5.07 -22.64
N ILE A 136 7.34 5.35 -22.36
CA ILE A 136 6.64 4.78 -21.20
C ILE A 136 5.39 3.97 -21.55
N ALA A 137 4.82 4.18 -22.73
CA ALA A 137 3.72 3.38 -23.24
C ALA A 137 3.65 3.49 -24.76
N ASN A 138 3.36 2.39 -25.42
CA ASN A 138 3.05 2.36 -26.85
C ASN A 138 1.54 2.07 -26.99
N SER A 139 0.71 3.02 -26.60
CA SER A 139 -0.73 2.88 -26.69
C SER A 139 -1.31 3.94 -27.64
N SER A 140 -2.05 3.47 -28.64
CA SER A 140 -2.89 4.33 -29.48
C SER A 140 -4.16 4.81 -28.76
N ASP A 141 -4.34 4.44 -27.50
CA ASP A 141 -5.52 4.80 -26.70
C ASP A 141 -5.34 6.21 -26.12
N HIS A 142 -5.88 7.18 -26.85
CA HIS A 142 -5.83 8.59 -26.46
C HIS A 142 -6.49 8.89 -25.12
N GLU A 143 -7.52 8.16 -24.75
CA GLU A 143 -8.25 8.37 -23.49
C GLU A 143 -7.42 7.93 -22.27
N LYS A 144 -6.74 6.80 -22.38
CA LYS A 144 -5.79 6.34 -21.36
C LYS A 144 -4.61 7.29 -21.20
N ASN A 145 -4.08 7.79 -22.32
CA ASN A 145 -2.97 8.74 -22.32
C ASN A 145 -3.37 10.07 -21.65
N ALA A 146 -4.55 10.60 -21.97
CA ALA A 146 -5.08 11.82 -21.35
C ALA A 146 -5.26 11.65 -19.83
N ARG A 147 -5.79 10.51 -19.39
CA ARG A 147 -5.95 10.18 -17.97
C ARG A 147 -4.61 10.06 -17.25
N SER A 148 -3.61 9.45 -17.88
CA SER A 148 -2.25 9.33 -17.33
C SER A 148 -1.59 10.68 -17.12
N ILE A 149 -1.77 11.62 -18.05
CA ILE A 149 -1.25 12.98 -17.94
C ILE A 149 -1.87 13.71 -16.75
N GLN A 150 -3.18 13.55 -16.52
CA GLN A 150 -3.88 14.21 -15.41
C GLN A 150 -3.52 13.64 -14.05
N THR A 151 -3.37 12.34 -13.96
CA THR A 151 -3.21 11.62 -12.67
C THR A 151 -1.76 11.34 -12.33
N GLY A 152 -0.84 11.41 -13.30
CA GLY A 152 0.54 10.95 -13.14
C GLY A 152 0.64 9.43 -12.95
N LEU A 153 -0.39 8.68 -13.28
CA LEU A 153 -0.47 7.22 -13.13
C LEU A 153 -0.62 6.58 -14.50
N LEU A 154 0.21 5.59 -14.79
CA LEU A 154 0.12 4.79 -16.01
C LEU A 154 -0.71 3.52 -15.70
N PRO A 155 -1.92 3.37 -16.29
CA PRO A 155 -2.69 2.15 -16.15
C PRO A 155 -2.09 1.05 -17.03
N PHE A 156 -1.85 -0.12 -16.44
CA PHE A 156 -1.50 -1.32 -17.19
C PHE A 156 -2.74 -2.19 -17.38
N THR A 157 -2.91 -2.72 -18.58
CA THR A 157 -3.98 -3.66 -18.91
C THR A 157 -3.42 -5.06 -19.10
N VAL A 158 -4.16 -6.04 -18.61
CA VAL A 158 -3.80 -7.45 -18.80
C VAL A 158 -4.30 -7.90 -20.17
N ASP A 159 -3.42 -8.45 -20.98
CA ASP A 159 -3.77 -9.12 -22.22
C ASP A 159 -4.06 -10.60 -21.93
N LEU A 160 -5.35 -10.95 -21.92
CA LEU A 160 -5.79 -12.33 -21.71
C LEU A 160 -5.89 -13.14 -23.02
N LYS A 161 -5.73 -12.47 -24.18
CA LYS A 161 -5.80 -13.16 -25.48
C LYS A 161 -4.43 -13.56 -26.00
N GLY A 162 -3.36 -12.98 -25.45
CA GLY A 162 -2.01 -13.14 -25.96
C GLY A 162 -1.81 -12.42 -27.31
N SER A 163 -0.56 -12.19 -27.67
CA SER A 163 -0.19 -11.53 -28.92
C SER A 163 -0.19 -12.46 -30.14
N GLY A 164 -0.85 -13.61 -30.07
CA GLY A 164 -1.04 -14.51 -31.21
C GLY A 164 0.22 -15.23 -31.73
N SER A 165 1.37 -15.10 -31.06
CA SER A 165 2.49 -15.97 -31.28
C SER A 165 2.34 -17.19 -30.38
N GLU A 166 2.03 -18.33 -30.99
CA GLU A 166 2.10 -19.62 -30.33
C GLU A 166 3.45 -19.75 -29.61
N GLY A 167 3.38 -19.86 -28.24
CA GLY A 167 4.53 -20.21 -27.42
C GLY A 167 4.58 -21.72 -27.22
#